data_640a6f31b4f150c1031846a15aad9625
#
_entry.id   640a6f31b4f150c1031846a15aad9625
#
_cell.length_a   1.000
_cell.length_b   1.000
_cell.length_c   1.000
_cell.angle_alpha   90.00
_cell.angle_beta   90.00
_cell.angle_gamma   90.00
#
_symmetry.space_group_name_H-M   'P 1'
#
loop_
_entity.id
_entity.type
_entity.pdbx_description
1 polymer ?
#
loop_
_entity_poly.entity_id
_entity_poly.type
_entity_poly.pdbx_seq_one_letter_code
_entity_poly.pdbx_strand_id
1 'polypeptide(L)' 'MKIKVVGKAHLQGTSKKTGNPYDFIQVHYLGRAPGVVGEAALTLNLDPGNYPYDKISVPGEYIVDFNGRGFVVDFASASK' A
#
# COMPACT_ATOMS: atom_id res chain seq x y z
N MET A 1 2.93 12.10 -0.12
CA MET A 1 3.23 11.72 1.27
C MET A 1 4.35 10.69 1.26
N LYS A 2 5.35 10.90 2.06
CA LYS A 2 6.48 9.97 2.16
C LYS A 2 6.19 8.94 3.25
N ILE A 3 6.36 7.67 2.92
CA ILE A 3 6.08 6.57 3.83
C ILE A 3 7.27 5.62 3.90
N LYS A 4 7.33 4.84 4.96
CA LYS A 4 8.32 3.78 5.12
C LYS A 4 7.60 2.43 5.03
N VAL A 5 7.85 1.71 3.95
CA VAL A 5 7.24 0.40 3.73
C VAL A 5 8.02 -0.64 4.54
N VAL A 6 7.32 -1.38 5.37
CA VAL A 6 7.93 -2.38 6.26
C VAL A 6 7.45 -3.79 5.97
N GLY A 7 6.42 -3.95 5.14
CA GLY A 7 5.92 -5.26 4.75
C GLY A 7 5.05 -5.20 3.50
N LYS A 8 4.90 -6.33 2.84
CA LYS A 8 4.01 -6.47 1.68
C LYS A 8 3.41 -7.85 1.66
N ALA A 9 2.19 -7.96 1.13
CA ALA A 9 1.51 -9.24 0.97
C ALA A 9 0.72 -9.21 -0.33
N HIS A 10 0.69 -10.33 -1.04
CA HIS A 10 -0.12 -10.48 -2.25
C HIS A 10 -1.33 -11.33 -1.88
N LEU A 11 -2.50 -10.74 -1.92
CA LEU A 11 -3.74 -11.39 -1.49
C LEU A 11 -4.61 -11.69 -2.70
N GLN A 12 -4.94 -12.97 -2.87
CA GLN A 12 -5.78 -13.46 -3.96
C GLN A 12 -6.82 -14.41 -3.40
N GLY A 13 -8.00 -14.40 -3.98
CA GLY A 13 -9.05 -15.32 -3.57
C GLY A 13 -10.39 -14.93 -4.13
N THR A 14 -11.44 -15.51 -3.55
CA THR A 14 -12.82 -15.20 -3.92
C THR A 14 -13.56 -14.72 -2.68
N SER A 15 -14.25 -13.60 -2.82
CA SER A 15 -15.03 -13.05 -1.71
C SER A 15 -16.18 -13.99 -1.37
N LYS A 16 -16.31 -14.34 -0.10
CA LYS A 16 -17.41 -15.18 0.37
C LYS A 16 -18.75 -14.46 0.37
N LYS A 17 -18.71 -13.12 0.42
CA LYS A 17 -19.94 -12.31 0.44
C LYS A 17 -20.51 -12.09 -0.95
N THR A 18 -19.65 -11.83 -1.93
CA THR A 18 -20.10 -11.45 -3.27
C THR A 18 -19.84 -12.52 -4.32
N GLY A 19 -18.98 -13.50 -4.02
CA GLY A 19 -18.54 -14.51 -4.98
C GLY A 19 -17.57 -13.98 -6.03
N ASN A 20 -17.17 -12.72 -5.94
CA ASN A 20 -16.25 -12.13 -6.91
C ASN A 20 -14.79 -12.38 -6.53
N PRO A 21 -13.93 -12.62 -7.54
CA PRO A 21 -12.51 -12.79 -7.26
C PRO A 21 -11.87 -11.45 -6.86
N TYR A 22 -10.85 -11.53 -6.04
CA TYR A 22 -10.05 -10.36 -5.68
C TYR A 22 -8.57 -10.69 -5.84
N ASP A 23 -7.80 -9.65 -6.17
CA ASP A 23 -6.37 -9.75 -6.34
C ASP A 23 -5.79 -8.37 -6.09
N PHE A 24 -5.05 -8.23 -4.97
CA PHE A 24 -4.45 -6.95 -4.64
C PHE A 24 -3.20 -7.15 -3.80
N ILE A 25 -2.35 -6.13 -3.78
CA ILE A 25 -1.16 -6.10 -2.93
C ILE A 25 -1.47 -5.24 -1.73
N GLN A 26 -1.29 -5.79 -0.53
CA GLN A 26 -1.41 -5.03 0.70
C GLN A 26 -0.02 -4.59 1.14
N VAL A 27 0.16 -3.29 1.29
CA VAL A 27 1.43 -2.71 1.73
C VAL A 27 1.28 -2.23 3.17
N HIS A 28 2.16 -2.71 4.04
CA HIS A 28 2.21 -2.27 5.43
C HIS A 28 3.28 -1.19 5.55
N TYR A 29 2.91 -0.05 6.09
CA TYR A 29 3.82 1.08 6.15
C TYR A 29 3.68 1.89 7.43
N LEU A 30 4.72 2.65 7.72
CA LEU A 30 4.73 3.61 8.82
C LEU A 30 4.62 5.01 8.24
N GLY A 31 3.75 5.82 8.82
CA GLY A 31 3.52 7.17 8.37
C GLY A 31 2.98 8.03 9.51
N ARG A 32 2.61 9.25 9.18
CA ARG A 32 2.02 10.14 10.15
C ARG A 32 0.51 10.15 10.01
N ALA A 33 -0.19 10.13 11.13
CA ALA A 33 -1.64 10.20 11.14
C ALA A 33 -2.11 11.15 12.24
N PRO A 34 -3.23 11.88 12.02
CA PRO A 34 -3.77 12.77 13.04
C PRO A 34 -4.08 12.03 14.33
N GLY A 35 -3.76 12.63 15.47
CA GLY A 35 -4.03 12.04 16.75
C GLY A 35 -3.05 10.97 17.22
N VAL A 36 -2.06 10.64 16.40
CA VAL A 36 -1.05 9.65 16.76
C VAL A 36 0.26 10.35 17.09
N VAL A 37 0.79 10.07 18.25
CA VAL A 37 2.12 10.55 18.66
C VAL A 37 3.14 9.56 18.08
N GLY A 38 4.08 10.09 17.28
CA GLY A 38 5.06 9.24 16.60
C GLY A 38 4.54 8.76 15.26
N GLU A 39 4.87 7.54 14.89
CA GLU A 39 4.48 6.95 13.61
C GLU A 39 3.27 6.04 13.77
N ALA A 40 2.37 6.10 12.80
CA ALA A 40 1.22 5.20 12.74
C ALA A 40 1.55 4.01 11.84
N ALA A 41 1.09 2.83 12.24
CA ALA A 41 1.21 1.62 11.42
C ALA A 41 -0.07 1.48 10.59
N LEU A 42 0.07 1.58 9.28
CA LEU A 42 -1.06 1.66 8.35
C LEU A 42 -0.90 0.66 7.22
N THR A 43 -1.99 0.44 6.48
CA THR A 43 -1.95 -0.39 5.27
C THR A 43 -2.59 0.34 4.10
N LEU A 44 -2.15 -0.01 2.89
CA LEU A 44 -2.78 0.45 1.67
C LEU A 44 -2.82 -0.70 0.68
N ASN A 45 -3.71 -0.59 -0.31
CA ASN A 45 -3.89 -1.62 -1.32
C ASN A 45 -3.46 -1.09 -2.69
N LEU A 46 -2.74 -1.93 -3.45
CA LEU A 46 -2.27 -1.61 -4.78
C LEU A 46 -2.79 -2.62 -5.78
N ASP A 47 -2.96 -2.18 -7.03
CA ASP A 47 -3.32 -3.05 -8.14
C ASP A 47 -2.07 -3.75 -8.66
N PRO A 48 -2.02 -5.09 -8.65
CA PRO A 48 -0.85 -5.83 -9.13
C PRO A 48 -0.51 -5.57 -10.59
N GLY A 49 -1.49 -5.17 -11.39
CA GLY A 49 -1.28 -4.86 -12.80
C GLY A 49 -0.47 -3.58 -13.00
N ASN A 50 -0.63 -2.62 -12.09
CA ASN A 50 0.07 -1.34 -12.16
C ASN A 50 1.33 -1.30 -11.31
N TYR A 51 1.37 -2.12 -10.25
CA TYR A 51 2.47 -2.10 -9.29
C TYR A 51 2.93 -3.54 -9.02
N PRO A 52 3.93 -4.02 -9.79
CA PRO A 52 4.40 -5.41 -9.64
C PRO A 52 4.90 -5.70 -8.23
N TYR A 53 4.41 -6.78 -7.66
CA TYR A 53 4.74 -7.17 -6.29
C TYR A 53 6.25 -7.28 -6.07
N ASP A 54 6.96 -7.89 -7.02
CA ASP A 54 8.40 -8.14 -6.88
C ASP A 54 9.23 -6.86 -6.90
N LYS A 55 8.68 -5.78 -7.41
CA LYS A 55 9.40 -4.50 -7.50
C LYS A 55 9.20 -3.61 -6.28
N ILE A 56 8.34 -4.02 -5.36
CA ILE A 56 8.14 -3.30 -4.11
C ILE A 56 9.20 -3.75 -3.13
N SER A 57 10.11 -2.86 -2.77
CA SER A 57 11.21 -3.18 -1.84
C SER A 57 10.72 -3.14 -0.39
N VAL A 58 11.13 -4.12 0.38
CA VAL A 58 10.83 -4.20 1.81
C VAL A 58 12.12 -4.50 2.57
N PRO A 59 12.56 -3.61 3.48
CA PRO A 59 12.02 -2.27 3.73
C PRO A 59 12.38 -1.30 2.62
N GLY A 60 11.62 -0.22 2.53
CA GLY A 60 11.91 0.81 1.56
C GLY A 60 11.13 2.08 1.83
N GLU A 61 11.61 3.20 1.28
CA GLU A 61 10.90 4.47 1.38
C GLU A 61 10.21 4.77 0.06
N TYR A 62 8.96 5.18 0.14
CA TYR A 62 8.13 5.47 -1.02
C TYR A 62 7.38 6.77 -0.85
N ILE A 63 7.01 7.36 -1.97
CA ILE A 63 6.12 8.51 -2.00
C ILE A 63 4.80 8.03 -2.56
N VAL A 64 3.73 8.27 -1.83
CA VAL A 64 2.39 7.83 -2.22
C VAL A 64 1.44 9.03 -2.24
N ASP A 65 0.58 9.09 -3.25
CA ASP A 65 -0.48 10.08 -3.34
C ASP A 65 -1.83 9.39 -3.45
N PHE A 66 -2.81 9.97 -2.79
CA PHE A 66 -4.18 9.47 -2.80
C PHE A 66 -5.10 10.49 -3.46
N ASN A 67 -6.15 10.00 -4.13
CA ASN A 67 -7.19 10.90 -4.63
C ASN A 67 -8.18 11.25 -3.52
N GLY A 68 -9.20 12.06 -3.83
CA GLY A 68 -10.20 12.47 -2.85
C GLY A 68 -11.04 11.33 -2.29
N ARG A 69 -10.99 10.15 -2.90
CA ARG A 69 -11.70 8.96 -2.42
C ARG A 69 -10.82 8.04 -1.59
N GLY A 70 -9.54 8.39 -1.41
CA GLY A 70 -8.61 7.57 -0.64
C GLY A 70 -7.93 6.45 -1.42
N PHE A 71 -8.10 6.40 -2.74
CA PHE A 71 -7.39 5.43 -3.57
C PHE A 71 -6.01 5.94 -3.95
N VAL A 72 -5.05 5.02 -4.03
CA VAL A 72 -3.69 5.35 -4.44
C VAL A 72 -3.70 5.72 -5.91
N VAL A 73 -3.21 6.91 -6.23
CA VAL A 73 -3.06 7.37 -7.61
C VAL A 73 -1.60 7.44 -8.04
N ASP A 74 -0.66 7.42 -7.10
CA ASP A 74 0.76 7.39 -7.39
C ASP A 74 1.50 6.70 -6.26
N PHE A 75 2.46 5.85 -6.62
CA PHE A 75 3.27 5.11 -5.66
C PHE A 75 4.63 4.88 -6.29
N ALA A 76 5.64 5.58 -5.82
CA ALA A 76 6.97 5.54 -6.42
C ALA A 76 8.05 5.50 -5.35
N SER A 77 9.18 4.87 -5.67
CA SER A 77 10.31 4.79 -4.77
C SER A 77 10.85 6.19 -4.47
N ALA A 78 11.05 6.49 -3.20
CA ALA A 78 11.63 7.75 -2.77
C ALA A 78 13.16 7.72 -2.82
N SER A 79 13.75 6.53 -2.82
CA SER A 79 15.20 6.36 -2.93
C SER A 79 15.58 6.09 -4.38
N LYS A 80 16.76 6.53 -4.73
CA LYS A 80 17.27 6.34 -6.10
C LYS A 80 18.26 5.20 -6.14
#